data_dbc2663c9b1662ae8ac4e67c27cd340e
#
_entry.id   dbc2663c9b1662ae8ac4e67c27cd340e
#
_cell.length_a   1.000
_cell.length_b   1.000
_cell.length_c   1.000
_cell.angle_alpha   90.00
_cell.angle_beta   90.00
_cell.angle_gamma   90.00
#
_symmetry.space_group_name_H-M   'P 1'
#
loop_
_entity.id
_entity.type
_entity.pdbx_description
1 polymer ?
#
loop_
_entity_poly.entity_id
_entity_poly.type
_entity_poly.pdbx_seq_one_letter_code
_entity_poly.pdbx_strand_id
1 'polypeptide(L)'
;GRQAIFRDPSWNGGDYYGGKKPEDGLGLARMIGHITYMSERLMHEKFGRRLQNADLFGFNFESEFMVESYLHHQGIKFVNRFDANSYLYITKAIDYFDLKADYGSLAAAFEKVTADFLIISYTSDWLYPSEQAREIVRALRACGKHVGYTEIESDTGHDTFLLDDRQTQRNIANFLRSQFEKHG
;
A
#
# COMPACT_ATOMS: atom_id res chain seq x y z
N GLY A 1 8.95 -9.68 -0.86
CA GLY A 1 8.07 -10.18 0.19
C GLY A 1 7.89 -11.70 0.11
N ARG A 2 7.27 -12.27 -0.96
CA ARG A 2 6.97 -13.71 -1.06
C ARG A 2 8.19 -14.60 -0.88
N GLN A 3 9.33 -14.24 -1.46
CA GLN A 3 10.57 -15.03 -1.33
C GLN A 3 11.07 -15.13 0.12
N ALA A 4 10.79 -14.17 0.98
CA ALA A 4 11.13 -14.27 2.39
C ALA A 4 10.32 -15.39 3.07
N ILE A 5 9.03 -15.49 2.76
CA ILE A 5 8.16 -16.57 3.28
C ILE A 5 8.59 -17.93 2.76
N PHE A 6 8.89 -18.07 1.44
CA PHE A 6 9.32 -19.34 0.87
C PHE A 6 10.64 -19.86 1.44
N ARG A 7 11.51 -18.96 1.92
CA ARG A 7 12.79 -19.31 2.55
C ARG A 7 12.71 -19.55 4.05
N ASP A 8 11.58 -19.24 4.66
CA ASP A 8 11.35 -19.57 6.08
C ASP A 8 11.12 -21.09 6.21
N PRO A 9 11.98 -21.81 6.95
CA PRO A 9 11.84 -23.27 7.10
C PRO A 9 10.48 -23.67 7.67
N SER A 10 9.88 -22.81 8.49
CA SER A 10 8.58 -23.08 9.12
C SER A 10 7.41 -22.98 8.14
N TRP A 11 7.62 -22.43 6.93
CA TRP A 11 6.56 -22.38 5.91
C TRP A 11 6.17 -23.79 5.39
N ASN A 12 7.13 -24.73 5.36
CA ASN A 12 6.90 -26.15 5.03
C ASN A 12 6.00 -26.36 3.79
N GLY A 13 6.27 -25.63 2.69
CA GLY A 13 5.46 -25.74 1.47
C GLY A 13 4.01 -25.27 1.62
N GLY A 14 3.68 -24.54 2.66
CA GLY A 14 2.34 -24.07 2.99
C GLY A 14 1.62 -24.94 4.04
N ASP A 15 2.19 -26.06 4.43
CA ASP A 15 1.61 -26.97 5.43
C ASP A 15 2.25 -26.73 6.81
N TYR A 16 1.88 -25.64 7.46
CA TYR A 16 2.37 -25.25 8.79
C TYR A 16 1.25 -25.10 9.84
N TYR A 17 0.01 -25.34 9.46
CA TYR A 17 -1.13 -25.25 10.37
C TYR A 17 -1.04 -26.35 11.44
N GLY A 18 -1.09 -25.92 12.71
CA GLY A 18 -0.89 -26.84 13.85
C GLY A 18 0.57 -26.98 14.29
N GLY A 19 1.51 -26.35 13.58
CA GLY A 19 2.95 -26.30 13.90
C GLY A 19 3.47 -24.89 14.10
N LYS A 20 4.78 -24.71 13.91
CA LYS A 20 5.43 -23.40 13.95
C LYS A 20 5.09 -22.63 12.67
N LYS A 21 4.60 -21.40 12.84
CA LYS A 21 4.28 -20.49 11.72
C LYS A 21 5.56 -19.88 11.12
N PRO A 22 5.57 -19.50 9.83
CA PRO A 22 6.69 -18.81 9.17
C PRO A 22 6.73 -17.31 9.55
N GLU A 23 6.99 -17.04 10.83
CA GLU A 23 6.91 -15.72 11.41
C GLU A 23 8.03 -14.80 10.91
N ASP A 24 9.23 -15.33 10.74
CA ASP A 24 10.39 -14.59 10.27
C ASP A 24 10.19 -14.14 8.81
N GLY A 25 9.75 -15.06 7.96
CA GLY A 25 9.49 -14.77 6.55
C GLY A 25 8.34 -13.79 6.34
N LEU A 26 7.23 -13.96 7.07
CA LEU A 26 6.07 -13.06 7.01
C LEU A 26 6.40 -11.69 7.60
N GLY A 27 7.12 -11.64 8.70
CA GLY A 27 7.60 -10.40 9.33
C GLY A 27 8.49 -9.60 8.38
N LEU A 28 9.48 -10.26 7.76
CA LEU A 28 10.35 -9.62 6.77
C LEU A 28 9.57 -9.11 5.54
N ALA A 29 8.59 -9.88 5.05
CA ALA A 29 7.72 -9.44 3.96
C ALA A 29 6.98 -8.14 4.32
N ARG A 30 6.52 -8.01 5.57
CA ARG A 30 5.87 -6.79 6.08
C ARG A 30 6.83 -5.61 6.20
N MET A 31 8.05 -5.84 6.68
CA MET A 31 9.09 -4.80 6.77
C MET A 31 9.37 -4.18 5.40
N ILE A 32 9.51 -5.01 4.35
CA ILE A 32 9.67 -4.55 2.96
C ILE A 32 8.47 -3.69 2.54
N GLY A 33 7.24 -4.12 2.83
CA GLY A 33 6.04 -3.35 2.55
C GLY A 33 6.06 -1.96 3.21
N HIS A 34 6.47 -1.88 4.48
CA HIS A 34 6.53 -0.59 5.18
C HIS A 34 7.54 0.40 4.59
N ILE A 35 8.64 -0.08 4.02
CA ILE A 35 9.58 0.79 3.30
C ILE A 35 8.89 1.43 2.08
N THR A 36 8.03 0.69 1.38
CA THR A 36 7.36 1.19 0.17
C THR A 36 6.17 2.11 0.45
N TYR A 37 5.62 2.12 1.67
CA TYR A 37 4.45 2.94 2.02
C TYR A 37 4.78 4.37 2.42
N MET A 38 6.00 4.63 2.85
CA MET A 38 6.45 5.96 3.27
C MET A 38 7.28 6.62 2.18
N SER A 39 7.18 7.94 2.06
CA SER A 39 8.08 8.73 1.23
C SER A 39 9.47 8.80 1.84
N GLU A 40 10.48 9.12 1.01
CA GLU A 40 11.85 9.40 1.49
C GLU A 40 11.84 10.49 2.56
N ARG A 41 11.11 11.57 2.32
CA ARG A 41 11.00 12.70 3.25
C ARG A 41 10.43 12.26 4.60
N LEU A 42 9.32 11.53 4.61
CA LEU A 42 8.73 11.02 5.85
C LEU A 42 9.69 10.09 6.59
N MET A 43 10.40 9.20 5.88
CA MET A 43 11.42 8.33 6.47
C MET A 43 12.53 9.13 7.11
N HIS A 44 13.02 10.18 6.43
CA HIS A 44 14.06 11.06 6.95
C HIS A 44 13.58 11.85 8.19
N GLU A 45 12.43 12.46 8.13
CA GLU A 45 11.86 13.23 9.25
C GLU A 45 11.56 12.35 10.47
N LYS A 46 11.03 11.15 10.23
CA LYS A 46 10.61 10.22 11.28
C LYS A 46 11.78 9.51 11.94
N PHE A 47 12.79 9.12 11.19
CA PHE A 47 13.90 8.30 11.69
C PHE A 47 15.26 8.97 11.49
N GLY A 48 15.57 9.45 10.29
CA GLY A 48 16.90 9.97 9.94
C GLY A 48 18.00 8.95 10.27
N ARG A 49 19.02 9.39 10.98
CA ARG A 49 20.09 8.54 11.52
C ARG A 49 20.01 8.38 13.04
N ARG A 50 18.84 8.55 13.64
CA ARG A 50 18.67 8.49 15.09
C ARG A 50 18.84 7.06 15.60
N LEU A 51 19.61 6.94 16.68
CA LEU A 51 19.73 5.71 17.45
C LEU A 51 18.52 5.53 18.37
N GLN A 52 18.16 4.27 18.67
CA GLN A 52 16.99 3.94 19.47
C GLN A 52 17.16 4.28 20.95
N ASN A 53 18.23 3.78 21.58
CA ASN A 53 18.41 3.81 23.02
C ASN A 53 19.83 4.19 23.43
N ALA A 54 20.64 4.76 22.55
CA ALA A 54 22.03 5.07 22.79
C ALA A 54 22.46 6.34 22.07
N ASP A 55 23.52 6.99 22.58
CA ASP A 55 24.15 8.15 21.94
C ASP A 55 25.35 7.77 21.07
N LEU A 56 25.84 6.53 21.19
CA LEU A 56 27.01 6.02 20.48
C LEU A 56 26.69 4.67 19.82
N PHE A 57 27.38 4.39 18.72
CA PHE A 57 27.26 3.10 18.02
C PHE A 57 27.84 1.96 18.87
N GLY A 58 27.10 0.84 18.95
CA GLY A 58 27.50 -0.37 19.67
C GLY A 58 28.43 -1.28 18.87
N PHE A 59 28.52 -1.08 17.54
CA PHE A 59 29.33 -1.90 16.61
C PHE A 59 29.04 -3.39 16.72
N ASN A 60 27.76 -3.75 16.96
CA ASN A 60 27.26 -5.13 17.01
C ASN A 60 26.17 -5.33 15.93
N PHE A 61 25.56 -6.51 15.91
CA PHE A 61 24.47 -6.85 14.94
C PHE A 61 23.06 -6.69 15.54
N GLU A 62 22.93 -6.04 16.68
CA GLU A 62 21.63 -5.69 17.26
C GLU A 62 21.02 -4.48 16.56
N SER A 63 19.71 -4.28 16.72
CA SER A 63 19.03 -3.11 16.17
C SER A 63 19.46 -1.85 16.93
N GLU A 64 20.19 -0.97 16.28
CA GLU A 64 20.68 0.28 16.86
C GLU A 64 19.85 1.49 16.43
N PHE A 65 19.40 1.53 15.17
CA PHE A 65 18.67 2.66 14.62
C PHE A 65 17.16 2.58 14.88
N MET A 66 16.54 3.73 15.07
CA MET A 66 15.08 3.83 15.26
C MET A 66 14.30 3.19 14.10
N VAL A 67 14.80 3.29 12.87
CA VAL A 67 14.13 2.68 11.70
C VAL A 67 14.13 1.16 11.77
N GLU A 68 15.22 0.54 12.24
CA GLU A 68 15.29 -0.92 12.41
C GLU A 68 14.25 -1.40 13.41
N SER A 69 14.24 -0.78 14.58
CA SER A 69 13.29 -1.07 15.65
C SER A 69 11.83 -0.90 15.18
N TYR A 70 11.55 0.18 14.46
CA TYR A 70 10.23 0.42 13.88
C TYR A 70 9.82 -0.70 12.91
N LEU A 71 10.69 -1.06 11.98
CA LEU A 71 10.40 -2.10 10.98
C LEU A 71 10.19 -3.47 11.65
N HIS A 72 11.04 -3.84 12.60
CA HIS A 72 10.86 -5.05 13.40
C HIS A 72 9.52 -5.08 14.12
N HIS A 73 9.17 -3.98 14.80
CA HIS A 73 7.86 -3.87 15.47
C HIS A 73 6.69 -4.08 14.50
N GLN A 74 6.75 -3.48 13.30
CA GLN A 74 5.71 -3.65 12.30
C GLN A 74 5.63 -5.09 11.77
N GLY A 75 6.78 -5.75 11.63
CA GLY A 75 6.84 -7.18 11.27
C GLY A 75 6.13 -8.04 12.32
N ILE A 76 6.51 -7.92 13.59
CA ILE A 76 5.91 -8.67 14.72
C ILE A 76 4.39 -8.41 14.80
N LYS A 77 3.98 -7.15 14.75
CA LYS A 77 2.57 -6.77 14.80
C LYS A 77 1.76 -7.39 13.67
N PHE A 78 2.35 -7.51 12.49
CA PHE A 78 1.68 -8.11 11.33
C PHE A 78 1.54 -9.63 11.46
N VAL A 79 2.58 -10.33 11.88
CA VAL A 79 2.58 -11.78 12.12
C VAL A 79 1.49 -12.20 13.09
N ASN A 80 1.24 -11.42 14.13
CA ASN A 80 0.22 -11.72 15.13
C ASN A 80 -1.24 -11.66 14.59
N ARG A 81 -1.46 -11.04 13.44
CA ARG A 81 -2.81 -10.82 12.87
C ARG A 81 -3.02 -11.32 11.45
N PHE A 82 -1.96 -11.78 10.80
CA PHE A 82 -2.04 -12.17 9.39
C PHE A 82 -1.44 -13.56 9.15
N ASP A 83 -1.95 -14.23 8.13
CA ASP A 83 -1.51 -15.56 7.74
C ASP A 83 -0.60 -15.51 6.52
N ALA A 84 0.48 -16.31 6.51
CA ALA A 84 1.47 -16.28 5.45
C ALA A 84 0.92 -16.83 4.11
N ASN A 85 0.12 -17.89 4.14
CA ASN A 85 -0.50 -18.40 2.92
C ASN A 85 -1.48 -17.39 2.34
N SER A 86 -2.30 -16.74 3.19
CA SER A 86 -3.18 -15.66 2.76
C SER A 86 -2.41 -14.51 2.10
N TYR A 87 -1.27 -14.11 2.66
CA TYR A 87 -0.39 -13.12 2.05
C TYR A 87 0.10 -13.55 0.66
N LEU A 88 0.54 -14.80 0.54
CA LEU A 88 1.01 -15.35 -0.74
C LEU A 88 -0.09 -15.36 -1.79
N TYR A 89 -1.28 -15.89 -1.46
CA TYR A 89 -2.41 -15.96 -2.38
C TYR A 89 -2.92 -14.58 -2.79
N ILE A 90 -3.11 -13.66 -1.84
CA ILE A 90 -3.60 -12.31 -2.13
C ILE A 90 -2.63 -11.56 -3.03
N THR A 91 -1.33 -11.57 -2.69
CA THR A 91 -0.31 -10.88 -3.51
C THR A 91 -0.17 -11.50 -4.89
N LYS A 92 -0.37 -12.82 -5.03
CA LYS A 92 -0.34 -13.49 -6.32
C LYS A 92 -1.58 -13.20 -7.16
N ALA A 93 -2.76 -13.13 -6.54
CA ALA A 93 -3.99 -12.73 -7.20
C ALA A 93 -3.90 -11.30 -7.76
N ILE A 94 -3.29 -10.38 -7.00
CA ILE A 94 -3.03 -9.00 -7.46
C ILE A 94 -2.10 -8.99 -8.69
N ASP A 95 -1.04 -9.84 -8.71
CA ASP A 95 -0.15 -9.93 -9.88
C ASP A 95 -0.86 -10.41 -11.15
N TYR A 96 -1.91 -11.23 -11.00
CA TYR A 96 -2.66 -11.77 -12.14
C TYR A 96 -3.79 -10.86 -12.62
N PHE A 97 -4.14 -9.85 -11.83
CA PHE A 97 -5.20 -8.92 -12.20
C PHE A 97 -4.71 -7.95 -13.28
N ASP A 98 -5.24 -8.10 -14.49
CA ASP A 98 -4.91 -7.25 -15.63
C ASP A 98 -6.16 -6.96 -16.46
N LEU A 99 -6.76 -5.79 -16.24
CA LEU A 99 -7.93 -5.34 -16.98
C LEU A 99 -7.69 -5.18 -18.49
N LYS A 100 -6.46 -4.85 -18.90
CA LYS A 100 -6.14 -4.73 -20.33
C LYS A 100 -6.12 -6.11 -21.01
N ALA A 101 -5.54 -7.10 -20.34
CA ALA A 101 -5.51 -8.47 -20.85
C ALA A 101 -6.93 -9.06 -20.94
N ASP A 102 -7.77 -8.84 -19.92
CA ASP A 102 -9.11 -9.41 -19.84
C ASP A 102 -10.11 -8.76 -20.79
N TYR A 103 -9.99 -7.43 -21.02
CA TYR A 103 -10.96 -6.64 -21.78
C TYR A 103 -10.40 -5.98 -23.05
N GLY A 104 -9.13 -6.19 -23.36
CA GLY A 104 -8.45 -5.59 -24.51
C GLY A 104 -7.97 -4.15 -24.27
N SER A 105 -8.65 -3.37 -23.42
CA SER A 105 -8.22 -2.03 -23.01
C SER A 105 -8.87 -1.63 -21.68
N LEU A 106 -8.30 -0.64 -20.98
CA LEU A 106 -8.94 -0.07 -19.78
C LEU A 106 -10.28 0.59 -20.10
N ALA A 107 -10.41 1.26 -21.24
CA ALA A 107 -11.68 1.86 -21.64
C ALA A 107 -12.76 0.78 -21.86
N ALA A 108 -12.44 -0.33 -22.52
CA ALA A 108 -13.35 -1.45 -22.68
C ALA A 108 -13.77 -2.09 -21.35
N ALA A 109 -12.84 -2.18 -20.39
CA ALA A 109 -13.14 -2.68 -19.04
C ALA A 109 -14.17 -1.80 -18.32
N PHE A 110 -14.16 -0.50 -18.56
CA PHE A 110 -15.08 0.46 -17.93
C PHE A 110 -16.37 0.70 -18.72
N GLU A 111 -16.50 0.19 -19.94
CA GLU A 111 -17.63 0.49 -20.83
C GLU A 111 -19.00 0.24 -20.17
N LYS A 112 -19.14 -0.89 -19.48
CA LYS A 112 -20.39 -1.32 -18.84
C LYS A 112 -20.61 -0.77 -17.44
N VAL A 113 -19.64 -0.06 -16.89
CA VAL A 113 -19.74 0.48 -15.53
C VAL A 113 -20.70 1.67 -15.53
N THR A 114 -21.59 1.73 -14.54
CA THR A 114 -22.59 2.80 -14.38
C THR A 114 -22.26 3.77 -13.24
N ALA A 115 -21.27 3.47 -12.43
CA ALA A 115 -20.87 4.30 -11.31
C ALA A 115 -20.18 5.60 -11.74
N ASP A 116 -20.35 6.65 -10.94
CA ASP A 116 -19.53 7.85 -10.98
C ASP A 116 -18.24 7.61 -10.18
N PHE A 117 -17.14 8.26 -10.57
CA PHE A 117 -15.83 8.04 -9.97
C PHE A 117 -15.24 9.32 -9.37
N LEU A 118 -14.62 9.18 -8.22
CA LEU A 118 -13.66 10.14 -7.69
C LEU A 118 -12.30 9.43 -7.57
N ILE A 119 -11.32 9.87 -8.35
CA ILE A 119 -9.95 9.39 -8.29
C ILE A 119 -9.09 10.41 -7.55
N ILE A 120 -8.40 9.97 -6.52
CA ILE A 120 -7.47 10.80 -5.74
C ILE A 120 -6.09 10.14 -5.81
N SER A 121 -5.05 10.93 -6.08
CA SER A 121 -3.66 10.51 -6.00
C SER A 121 -2.83 11.50 -5.18
N TYR A 122 -1.67 11.06 -4.72
CA TYR A 122 -0.78 11.86 -3.89
C TYR A 122 0.59 12.00 -4.56
N THR A 123 1.16 13.20 -4.55
CA THR A 123 2.39 13.51 -5.29
C THR A 123 3.59 12.68 -4.82
N SER A 124 3.64 12.30 -3.55
CA SER A 124 4.73 11.51 -2.96
C SER A 124 4.49 9.99 -2.95
N ASP A 125 3.36 9.52 -3.49
CA ASP A 125 3.08 8.08 -3.59
C ASP A 125 3.88 7.47 -4.74
N TRP A 126 4.98 6.79 -4.40
CA TRP A 126 5.82 6.10 -5.36
C TRP A 126 5.45 4.62 -5.54
N LEU A 127 4.55 4.08 -4.70
CA LEU A 127 3.99 2.74 -4.83
C LEU A 127 2.89 2.72 -5.91
N TYR A 128 1.98 3.72 -5.89
CA TYR A 128 0.98 3.96 -6.92
C TYR A 128 1.11 5.40 -7.45
N PRO A 129 2.06 5.66 -8.34
CA PRO A 129 2.31 7.00 -8.85
C PRO A 129 1.09 7.62 -9.51
N SER A 130 0.94 8.95 -9.40
CA SER A 130 -0.19 9.71 -9.97
C SER A 130 -0.40 9.48 -11.46
N GLU A 131 0.63 9.08 -12.22
CA GLU A 131 0.47 8.74 -13.64
C GLU A 131 -0.45 7.54 -13.86
N GLN A 132 -0.43 6.54 -12.97
CA GLN A 132 -1.35 5.41 -13.05
C GLN A 132 -2.81 5.85 -12.77
N ALA A 133 -3.01 6.75 -11.80
CA ALA A 133 -4.32 7.34 -11.56
C ALA A 133 -4.81 8.13 -12.79
N ARG A 134 -3.94 8.92 -13.42
CA ARG A 134 -4.25 9.65 -14.66
C ARG A 134 -4.57 8.71 -15.83
N GLU A 135 -3.95 7.54 -15.92
CA GLU A 135 -4.29 6.52 -16.93
C GLU A 135 -5.73 6.02 -16.74
N ILE A 136 -6.13 5.72 -15.52
CA ILE A 136 -7.52 5.33 -15.19
C ILE A 136 -8.50 6.45 -15.57
N VAL A 137 -8.20 7.70 -15.22
CA VAL A 137 -9.03 8.87 -15.54
C VAL A 137 -9.20 9.04 -17.05
N ARG A 138 -8.12 8.90 -17.83
CA ARG A 138 -8.16 8.96 -19.29
C ARG A 138 -9.07 7.86 -19.86
N ALA A 139 -8.96 6.64 -19.36
CA ALA A 139 -9.79 5.52 -19.81
C ALA A 139 -11.26 5.72 -19.48
N LEU A 140 -11.59 6.18 -18.28
CA LEU A 140 -12.96 6.49 -17.87
C LEU A 140 -13.58 7.59 -18.75
N ARG A 141 -12.84 8.66 -19.03
CA ARG A 141 -13.29 9.74 -19.92
C ARG A 141 -13.48 9.28 -21.35
N ALA A 142 -12.60 8.42 -21.87
CA ALA A 142 -12.69 7.88 -23.23
C ALA A 142 -13.96 7.08 -23.48
N CYS A 143 -14.51 6.41 -22.44
CA CYS A 143 -15.79 5.70 -22.53
C CYS A 143 -16.97 6.51 -21.94
N GLY A 144 -16.83 7.83 -21.82
CA GLY A 144 -17.91 8.75 -21.44
C GLY A 144 -18.35 8.64 -19.98
N LYS A 145 -17.52 8.12 -19.10
CA LYS A 145 -17.85 8.01 -17.67
C LYS A 145 -17.65 9.35 -16.95
N HIS A 146 -18.49 9.59 -15.97
CA HIS A 146 -18.34 10.74 -15.08
C HIS A 146 -17.22 10.47 -14.07
N VAL A 147 -16.16 11.28 -14.13
CA VAL A 147 -15.00 11.13 -13.24
C VAL A 147 -14.43 12.46 -12.78
N GLY A 148 -14.37 12.63 -11.46
CA GLY A 148 -13.57 13.65 -10.80
C GLY A 148 -12.14 13.15 -10.56
N TYR A 149 -11.16 14.04 -10.69
CA TYR A 149 -9.77 13.73 -10.37
C TYR A 149 -9.13 14.86 -9.59
N THR A 150 -8.43 14.49 -8.53
CA THR A 150 -7.60 15.43 -7.74
C THR A 150 -6.26 14.78 -7.43
N GLU A 151 -5.18 15.48 -7.74
CA GLU A 151 -3.84 15.17 -7.24
C GLU A 151 -3.56 16.07 -6.03
N ILE A 152 -3.28 15.44 -4.90
CA ILE A 152 -3.02 16.12 -3.63
C ILE A 152 -1.51 16.15 -3.38
N GLU A 153 -0.99 17.34 -3.13
CA GLU A 153 0.40 17.49 -2.72
C GLU A 153 0.58 16.93 -1.32
N SER A 154 1.49 15.98 -1.17
CA SER A 154 1.77 15.28 0.08
C SER A 154 3.23 14.84 0.14
N ASP A 155 3.76 14.78 1.34
CA ASP A 155 5.13 14.32 1.65
C ASP A 155 5.15 12.98 2.41
N THR A 156 3.99 12.36 2.63
CA THR A 156 3.87 11.19 3.52
C THR A 156 3.87 9.84 2.80
N GLY A 157 3.82 9.84 1.45
CA GLY A 157 3.84 8.62 0.64
C GLY A 157 2.48 7.98 0.47
N HIS A 158 2.48 6.67 0.24
CA HIS A 158 1.25 5.90 0.00
C HIS A 158 0.24 5.98 1.16
N ASP A 159 0.71 5.94 2.40
CA ASP A 159 -0.15 5.95 3.58
C ASP A 159 -0.87 7.29 3.82
N THR A 160 -0.68 8.31 2.97
CA THR A 160 -1.35 9.62 3.11
C THR A 160 -2.87 9.50 3.28
N PHE A 161 -3.51 8.59 2.56
CA PHE A 161 -4.97 8.40 2.63
C PHE A 161 -5.47 7.85 3.99
N LEU A 162 -4.56 7.30 4.81
CA LEU A 162 -4.85 6.82 6.17
C LEU A 162 -4.67 7.91 7.23
N LEU A 163 -4.08 9.04 6.84
CA LEU A 163 -3.84 10.15 7.74
C LEU A 163 -5.03 11.13 7.72
N ASP A 164 -5.10 11.98 8.74
CA ASP A 164 -6.14 13.01 8.82
C ASP A 164 -5.82 14.19 7.87
N ASP A 165 -5.92 13.93 6.56
CA ASP A 165 -5.74 14.94 5.52
C ASP A 165 -7.05 15.65 5.17
N ARG A 166 -7.13 16.93 5.51
CA ARG A 166 -8.33 17.75 5.29
C ARG A 166 -8.72 17.90 3.81
N GLN A 167 -7.75 17.85 2.91
CA GLN A 167 -8.03 17.98 1.48
C GLN A 167 -8.67 16.71 0.94
N THR A 168 -8.18 15.55 1.32
CA THR A 168 -8.79 14.25 1.02
C THR A 168 -10.22 14.18 1.54
N GLN A 169 -10.43 14.49 2.81
CA GLN A 169 -11.77 14.48 3.42
C GLN A 169 -12.74 15.42 2.72
N ARG A 170 -12.32 16.65 2.38
CA ARG A 170 -13.14 17.62 1.65
C ARG A 170 -13.54 17.11 0.27
N ASN A 171 -12.60 16.55 -0.48
CA ASN A 171 -12.89 16.01 -1.81
C ASN A 171 -13.90 14.86 -1.75
N ILE A 172 -13.72 13.93 -0.81
CA ILE A 172 -14.67 12.83 -0.59
C ILE A 172 -16.05 13.36 -0.19
N ALA A 173 -16.11 14.25 0.81
CA ALA A 173 -17.38 14.80 1.29
C ALA A 173 -18.15 15.57 0.19
N ASN A 174 -17.45 16.36 -0.61
CA ASN A 174 -18.07 17.11 -1.73
C ASN A 174 -18.58 16.14 -2.81
N PHE A 175 -17.80 15.13 -3.16
CA PHE A 175 -18.24 14.13 -4.13
C PHE A 175 -19.48 13.41 -3.63
N LEU A 176 -19.49 12.90 -2.40
CA LEU A 176 -20.63 12.19 -1.84
C LEU A 176 -21.88 13.06 -1.77
N ARG A 177 -21.74 14.33 -1.37
CA ARG A 177 -22.85 15.30 -1.35
C ARG A 177 -23.43 15.50 -2.76
N SER A 178 -22.57 15.71 -3.76
CA SER A 178 -22.99 15.86 -5.16
C SER A 178 -23.73 14.63 -5.68
N GLN A 179 -23.28 13.42 -5.30
CA GLN A 179 -23.96 12.18 -5.67
C GLN A 179 -25.31 12.03 -4.97
N PHE A 180 -25.41 12.41 -3.71
CA PHE A 180 -26.67 12.40 -2.98
C PHE A 180 -27.70 13.35 -3.59
N GLU A 181 -27.28 14.59 -3.94
CA GLU A 181 -28.15 15.57 -4.58
C GLU A 181 -28.61 15.14 -6.00
N LYS A 182 -27.81 14.33 -6.69
CA LYS A 182 -28.11 13.82 -8.04
C LYS A 182 -29.07 12.61 -8.04
N HIS A 183 -29.05 11.80 -6.99
CA HIS A 183 -29.73 10.51 -6.95
C HIS A 183 -30.74 10.37 -5.79
N GLY A 184 -30.82 11.34 -4.88
CA GLY A 184 -31.80 11.41 -3.77
C GLY A 184 -32.93 12.33 -4.12
#